data_e77352e4b25c05578086aaa150880f0e
#
_entry.id   e77352e4b25c05578086aaa150880f0e
#
_cell.length_a   1.000
_cell.length_b   1.000
_cell.length_c   1.000
_cell.angle_alpha   90.00
_cell.angle_beta   90.00
_cell.angle_gamma   90.00
#
_symmetry.space_group_name_H-M   'P 1'
#
loop_
_entity.id
_entity.type
_entity.pdbx_description
1 polymer ?
#
loop_
_entity_poly.entity_id
_entity_poly.type
_entity_poly.pdbx_seq_one_letter_code
_entity_poly.pdbx_strand_id
1 'polypeptide(L)'
;DIERAMQDAAMYENQDRQQKEYMELHNEAESLAFQTEQALVKERKSLTKERKSEIKEKLSNLKHQLKHMKPEKMTPQDEQSLRSAVDELHRVADEVLQEQQQ
;
A
#
# COMPACT_ATOMS: atom_id res chain seq x y z
N ASP A 1 15.75 17.99 33.87
CA ASP A 1 14.41 17.73 34.37
C ASP A 1 13.92 16.36 33.85
N ILE A 2 13.55 15.48 34.78
CA ILE A 2 13.20 14.08 34.47
C ILE A 2 11.96 14.01 33.57
N GLU A 3 10.96 14.85 33.83
CA GLU A 3 9.72 14.84 33.04
C GLU A 3 9.97 15.25 31.58
N ARG A 4 10.85 16.20 31.36
CA ARG A 4 11.21 16.67 30.02
C ARG A 4 11.94 15.59 29.22
N ALA A 5 12.86 14.86 29.88
CA ALA A 5 13.58 13.77 29.26
C ALA A 5 12.64 12.64 28.87
N MET A 6 11.63 12.33 29.71
CA MET A 6 10.65 11.29 29.42
C MET A 6 9.74 11.67 28.25
N GLN A 7 9.34 12.95 28.16
CA GLN A 7 8.53 13.44 27.03
C GLN A 7 9.28 13.37 25.72
N ASP A 8 10.56 13.78 25.73
CA ASP A 8 11.40 13.72 24.54
C ASP A 8 11.60 12.28 24.07
N ALA A 9 11.85 11.36 24.99
CA ALA A 9 12.00 9.94 24.65
C ALA A 9 10.71 9.37 24.05
N ALA A 10 9.55 9.73 24.61
CA ALA A 10 8.26 9.27 24.08
C ALA A 10 8.01 9.81 22.67
N MET A 11 8.40 11.06 22.41
CA MET A 11 8.27 11.63 21.07
C MET A 11 9.13 10.93 20.05
N TYR A 12 10.37 10.59 20.39
CA TYR A 12 11.27 9.87 19.50
C TYR A 12 10.76 8.47 19.22
N GLU A 13 10.25 7.77 20.23
CA GLU A 13 9.66 6.45 20.05
C GLU A 13 8.45 6.49 19.11
N ASN A 14 7.59 7.49 19.26
CA ASN A 14 6.43 7.67 18.39
C ASN A 14 6.84 7.95 16.94
N GLN A 15 7.87 8.78 16.74
CA GLN A 15 8.37 9.08 15.40
C GLN A 15 8.97 7.84 14.74
N ASP A 16 9.76 7.07 15.48
CA ASP A 16 10.35 5.83 14.98
C ASP A 16 9.26 4.82 14.61
N ARG A 17 8.22 4.71 15.44
CA ARG A 17 7.10 3.82 15.19
C ARG A 17 6.33 4.23 13.94
N GLN A 18 6.06 5.52 13.78
CA GLN A 18 5.41 6.04 12.57
C GLN A 18 6.23 5.78 11.32
N GLN A 19 7.54 6.03 11.41
CA GLN A 19 8.45 5.78 10.29
C GLN A 19 8.40 4.31 9.88
N LYS A 20 8.42 3.42 10.84
CA LYS A 20 8.36 1.98 10.59
C LYS A 20 7.02 1.59 9.95
N GLU A 21 5.92 2.14 10.45
CA GLU A 21 4.59 1.89 9.89
C GLU A 21 4.49 2.36 8.45
N TYR A 22 5.06 3.52 8.14
CA TYR A 22 5.09 4.05 6.78
C TYR A 22 5.89 3.14 5.85
N MET A 23 7.05 2.67 6.31
CA MET A 23 7.89 1.75 5.54
C MET A 23 7.17 0.42 5.28
N GLU A 24 6.53 -0.13 6.30
CA GLU A 24 5.78 -1.38 6.19
C GLU A 24 4.61 -1.23 5.21
N LEU A 25 3.87 -0.14 5.31
CA LEU A 25 2.76 0.14 4.41
C LEU A 25 3.23 0.31 2.97
N HIS A 26 4.32 1.05 2.78
CA HIS A 26 4.91 1.26 1.45
C HIS A 26 5.34 -0.07 0.83
N ASN A 27 6.03 -0.92 1.60
CA ASN A 27 6.46 -2.23 1.14
C ASN A 27 5.28 -3.14 0.82
N GLU A 28 4.25 -3.12 1.66
CA GLU A 28 3.02 -3.88 1.43
C GLU A 28 2.34 -3.45 0.14
N ALA A 29 2.26 -2.14 -0.09
CA ALA A 29 1.66 -1.59 -1.30
C ALA A 29 2.45 -1.98 -2.55
N GLU A 30 3.78 -1.92 -2.49
CA GLU A 30 4.64 -2.34 -3.60
C GLU A 30 4.47 -3.83 -3.91
N SER A 31 4.42 -4.66 -2.87
CA SER A 31 4.23 -6.10 -3.00
C SER A 31 2.87 -6.41 -3.64
N LEU A 32 1.83 -5.73 -3.16
CA LEU A 32 0.48 -5.90 -3.71
C LEU A 32 0.43 -5.50 -5.18
N ALA A 33 1.04 -4.37 -5.54
CA ALA A 33 1.09 -3.91 -6.92
C ALA A 33 1.78 -4.94 -7.82
N PHE A 34 2.90 -5.49 -7.37
CA PHE A 34 3.64 -6.50 -8.10
C PHE A 34 2.81 -7.79 -8.27
N GLN A 35 2.19 -8.27 -7.20
CA GLN A 35 1.35 -9.46 -7.24
C GLN A 35 0.16 -9.28 -8.17
N THR A 36 -0.44 -8.10 -8.14
CA THR A 36 -1.58 -7.77 -9.00
C THR A 36 -1.18 -7.76 -10.47
N GLU A 37 -0.01 -7.20 -10.78
CA GLU A 37 0.51 -7.21 -12.16
C GLU A 37 0.71 -8.64 -12.66
N GLN A 38 1.31 -9.49 -11.84
CA GLN A 38 1.52 -10.90 -12.21
C GLN A 38 0.19 -11.62 -12.38
N ALA A 39 -0.77 -11.34 -11.49
CA ALA A 39 -2.10 -11.94 -11.57
C ALA A 39 -2.80 -11.57 -12.87
N LEU A 40 -2.69 -10.30 -13.28
CA LEU A 40 -3.28 -9.84 -14.54
C LEU A 40 -2.69 -10.56 -15.76
N VAL A 41 -1.40 -10.85 -15.72
CA VAL A 41 -0.74 -11.58 -16.81
C VAL A 41 -1.17 -13.04 -16.83
N LYS A 42 -1.21 -13.71 -15.66
CA LYS A 42 -1.57 -15.13 -15.58
C LYS A 42 -3.04 -15.37 -15.85
N GLU A 43 -3.92 -14.53 -15.32
CA GLU A 43 -5.37 -14.71 -15.41
C GLU A 43 -5.99 -13.89 -16.54
N ARG A 44 -5.17 -13.51 -17.51
CA ARG A 44 -5.59 -12.66 -18.63
C ARG A 44 -6.81 -13.22 -19.38
N LYS A 45 -6.89 -14.54 -19.52
CA LYS A 45 -7.99 -15.19 -20.23
C LYS A 45 -9.26 -15.34 -19.39
N SER A 46 -9.11 -15.39 -18.07
CA SER A 46 -10.23 -15.61 -17.15
C SER A 46 -10.96 -14.33 -16.79
N LEU A 47 -10.31 -13.17 -16.98
CA LEU A 47 -10.87 -11.88 -16.60
C LEU A 47 -11.62 -11.22 -17.75
N THR A 48 -12.78 -10.63 -17.44
CA THR A 48 -13.52 -9.81 -18.40
C THR A 48 -12.77 -8.51 -18.65
N LYS A 49 -13.07 -7.84 -19.78
CA LYS A 49 -12.45 -6.57 -20.09
C LYS A 49 -12.75 -5.51 -19.03
N GLU A 50 -13.96 -5.54 -18.51
CA GLU A 50 -14.39 -4.59 -17.47
C GLU A 50 -13.59 -4.77 -16.19
N ARG A 51 -13.42 -6.01 -15.74
CA ARG A 51 -12.63 -6.31 -14.54
C ARG A 51 -11.16 -5.95 -14.71
N LYS A 52 -10.60 -6.30 -15.88
CA LYS A 52 -9.21 -5.91 -16.18
C LYS A 52 -9.02 -4.42 -16.11
N SER A 53 -9.94 -3.67 -16.72
CA SER A 53 -9.87 -2.22 -16.75
C SER A 53 -9.93 -1.64 -15.33
N GLU A 54 -10.85 -2.15 -14.52
CA GLU A 54 -11.01 -1.73 -13.13
C GLU A 54 -9.76 -2.01 -12.30
N ILE A 55 -9.22 -3.22 -12.41
CA ILE A 55 -8.01 -3.61 -11.69
C ILE A 55 -6.82 -2.76 -12.14
N LYS A 56 -6.68 -2.56 -13.45
CA LYS A 56 -5.59 -1.75 -13.99
C LYS A 56 -5.67 -0.30 -13.52
N GLU A 57 -6.88 0.24 -13.43
CA GLU A 57 -7.09 1.60 -12.96
C GLU A 57 -6.64 1.75 -11.50
N LYS A 58 -7.09 0.85 -10.64
CA LYS A 58 -6.70 0.88 -9.22
C LYS A 58 -5.20 0.62 -9.04
N LEU A 59 -4.67 -0.30 -9.82
CA LEU A 59 -3.23 -0.60 -9.81
C LEU A 59 -2.41 0.61 -10.24
N SER A 60 -2.84 1.30 -11.29
CA SER A 60 -2.17 2.49 -11.78
C SER A 60 -2.18 3.60 -10.73
N ASN A 61 -3.31 3.81 -10.05
CA ASN A 61 -3.42 4.78 -8.97
C ASN A 61 -2.47 4.46 -7.83
N LEU A 62 -2.40 3.20 -7.43
CA LEU A 62 -1.50 2.77 -6.36
C LEU A 62 -0.04 2.98 -6.74
N LYS A 63 0.34 2.59 -7.94
CA LYS A 63 1.70 2.79 -8.44
C LYS A 63 2.07 4.27 -8.50
N HIS A 64 1.13 5.10 -8.93
CA HIS A 64 1.35 6.54 -9.00
C HIS A 64 1.62 7.12 -7.61
N GLN A 65 0.83 6.72 -6.62
CA GLN A 65 1.03 7.15 -5.25
C GLN A 65 2.38 6.68 -4.71
N LEU A 66 2.72 5.42 -4.94
CA LEU A 66 4.00 4.86 -4.49
C LEU A 66 5.20 5.60 -5.10
N LYS A 67 5.07 6.01 -6.34
CA LYS A 67 6.14 6.73 -7.03
C LYS A 67 6.39 8.11 -6.41
N HIS A 68 5.32 8.76 -5.95
CA HIS A 68 5.41 10.11 -5.40
C HIS A 68 5.49 10.16 -3.87
N MET A 69 5.24 9.04 -3.18
CA MET A 69 5.31 8.95 -1.73
C MET A 69 6.55 8.18 -1.30
N LYS A 70 7.43 8.86 -0.57
CA LYS A 70 8.59 8.20 0.04
C LYS A 70 8.31 8.03 1.53
N PRO A 71 8.60 6.85 2.12
CA PRO A 71 8.33 6.63 3.54
C PRO A 71 8.95 7.70 4.45
N GLU A 72 10.11 8.21 4.05
CA GLU A 72 10.83 9.23 4.82
C GLU A 72 10.07 10.56 4.90
N LYS A 73 9.22 10.83 3.90
CA LYS A 73 8.49 12.10 3.79
C LYS A 73 6.98 11.95 3.93
N MET A 74 6.51 10.76 4.28
CA MET A 74 5.07 10.54 4.41
C MET A 74 4.48 11.29 5.60
N THR A 75 3.26 11.78 5.40
CA THR A 75 2.45 12.40 6.44
C THR A 75 1.33 11.44 6.84
N PRO A 76 0.63 11.66 7.98
CA PRO A 76 -0.54 10.84 8.32
C PRO A 76 -1.62 10.86 7.23
N GLN A 77 -1.73 11.98 6.51
CA GLN A 77 -2.69 12.09 5.40
C GLN A 77 -2.26 11.21 4.23
N ASP A 78 -0.96 11.18 3.92
CA ASP A 78 -0.41 10.29 2.90
C ASP A 78 -0.64 8.83 3.25
N GLU A 79 -0.47 8.48 4.54
CA GLU A 79 -0.73 7.13 5.02
C GLU A 79 -2.16 6.71 4.75
N GLN A 80 -3.13 7.56 5.06
CA GLN A 80 -4.54 7.27 4.81
C GLN A 80 -4.83 7.10 3.33
N SER A 81 -4.28 7.97 2.50
CA SER A 81 -4.45 7.88 1.04
C SER A 81 -3.89 6.58 0.50
N LEU A 82 -2.72 6.18 0.96
CA LEU A 82 -2.08 4.94 0.52
C LEU A 82 -2.86 3.72 0.99
N ARG A 83 -3.32 3.71 2.24
CA ARG A 83 -4.15 2.63 2.77
C ARG A 83 -5.44 2.47 1.98
N SER A 84 -6.08 3.59 1.63
CA SER A 84 -7.30 3.57 0.83
C SER A 84 -7.05 2.97 -0.55
N ALA A 85 -5.93 3.34 -1.18
CA ALA A 85 -5.55 2.80 -2.49
C ALA A 85 -5.29 1.30 -2.41
N VAL A 86 -4.62 0.84 -1.35
CA VAL A 86 -4.37 -0.58 -1.11
C VAL A 86 -5.70 -1.33 -0.93
N ASP A 87 -6.59 -0.80 -0.10
CA ASP A 87 -7.88 -1.44 0.14
C ASP A 87 -8.73 -1.53 -1.12
N GLU A 88 -8.76 -0.46 -1.92
CA GLU A 88 -9.51 -0.46 -3.18
C GLU A 88 -8.97 -1.50 -4.15
N LEU A 89 -7.64 -1.61 -4.26
CA LEU A 89 -7.03 -2.60 -5.12
C LEU A 89 -7.33 -4.02 -4.63
N HIS A 90 -7.26 -4.24 -3.31
CA HIS A 90 -7.62 -5.53 -2.72
C HIS A 90 -9.04 -5.93 -3.08
N ARG A 91 -9.98 -5.00 -3.01
CA ARG A 91 -11.39 -5.30 -3.31
C ARG A 91 -11.59 -5.76 -4.74
N VAL A 92 -10.97 -5.07 -5.70
CA VAL A 92 -11.18 -5.40 -7.11
C VAL A 92 -10.33 -6.57 -7.56
N ALA A 93 -9.20 -6.83 -6.90
CA ALA A 93 -8.26 -7.88 -7.29
C ALA A 93 -8.34 -9.12 -6.39
N ASP A 94 -9.20 -9.13 -5.37
CA ASP A 94 -9.24 -10.17 -4.36
C ASP A 94 -9.41 -11.57 -4.96
N GLU A 95 -10.36 -11.74 -5.87
CA GLU A 95 -10.62 -13.02 -6.53
C GLU A 95 -9.39 -13.53 -7.28
N VAL A 96 -8.73 -12.64 -8.01
CA VAL A 96 -7.55 -12.97 -8.79
C VAL A 96 -6.37 -13.32 -7.89
N LEU A 97 -6.20 -12.55 -6.82
CA LEU A 97 -5.12 -12.78 -5.85
C LEU A 97 -5.33 -14.07 -5.07
N GLN A 98 -6.57 -14.41 -4.73
CA GLN A 98 -6.88 -15.66 -4.05
C GLN A 98 -6.58 -16.89 -4.92
N GLU A 99 -6.87 -16.81 -6.21
CA GLU A 99 -6.58 -17.89 -7.15
C GLU A 99 -5.08 -18.17 -7.25
N GLN A 100 -4.25 -17.14 -7.09
CA GLN A 100 -2.80 -17.30 -7.12
C GLN A 100 -2.24 -17.99 -5.87
N GLN A 101 -2.92 -17.87 -4.74
CA GLN A 101 -2.45 -18.50 -3.49
C GLN A 101 -2.78 -19.98 -3.40
N GLN A 102 -3.63 -20.46 -4.27
CA GLN A 102 -3.92 -21.87 -4.40
C GLN A 102 -3.03 -22.51 -5.46
#